data_60c6f9b4b6dfb724cac48b72b08893a4
#
_entry.id   60c6f9b4b6dfb724cac48b72b08893a4
#
_cell.length_a   1.000
_cell.length_b   1.000
_cell.length_c   1.000
_cell.angle_alpha   90.00
_cell.angle_beta   90.00
_cell.angle_gamma   90.00
#
_symmetry.space_group_name_H-M   'P 1'
#
loop_
_entity.id
_entity.type
_entity.pdbx_description
1 polymer ?
#
loop_
_entity_poly.entity_id
_entity_poly.type
_entity_poly.pdbx_seq_one_letter_code
_entity_poly.pdbx_strand_id
1 'polypeptide(L)'
;MTKKLLFVMTILLISAFGLLAADVSGKWVAEQPGRNGGPPRQTTFTFKVDGSKLSGTVSAPGRGGQSMDAEISDGKVDGDSISFKVKRTMGDQEIVQEYTGTVSGDSINLKLNMNTPNGPMTREMTAKKSTT
;
A
#
# COMPACT_ATOMS: atom_id res chain seq x y z
N MET A 1 23.32 10.20 -39.70
CA MET A 1 23.18 11.25 -38.68
C MET A 1 21.88 11.14 -37.97
N THR A 2 20.84 11.32 -38.69
CA THR A 2 19.50 11.27 -38.11
C THR A 2 19.18 9.92 -37.46
N LYS A 3 19.77 8.88 -37.98
CA LYS A 3 19.53 7.53 -37.44
C LYS A 3 20.02 7.41 -36.01
N LYS A 4 21.13 8.05 -35.70
CA LYS A 4 21.70 7.99 -34.36
C LYS A 4 20.81 8.68 -33.36
N LEU A 5 20.24 9.80 -33.76
CA LEU A 5 19.36 10.54 -32.89
C LEU A 5 18.12 9.76 -32.56
N LEU A 6 17.55 9.10 -33.55
CA LEU A 6 16.36 8.30 -33.34
C LEU A 6 16.64 7.17 -32.35
N PHE A 7 17.78 6.56 -32.48
CA PHE A 7 18.15 5.47 -31.62
C PHE A 7 18.24 5.91 -30.18
N VAL A 8 18.87 7.05 -29.95
CA VAL A 8 19.01 7.58 -28.61
C VAL A 8 17.65 7.87 -27.97
N MET A 9 16.75 8.41 -28.75
CA MET A 9 15.44 8.70 -28.22
C MET A 9 14.68 7.44 -27.80
N THR A 10 14.86 6.40 -28.57
CA THR A 10 14.22 5.14 -28.23
C THR A 10 14.71 4.59 -26.89
N ILE A 11 16.00 4.68 -26.68
CA ILE A 11 16.59 4.23 -25.44
C ILE A 11 16.04 5.03 -24.27
N LEU A 12 15.91 6.32 -24.45
CA LEU A 12 15.38 7.16 -23.40
C LEU A 12 13.98 6.75 -22.99
N LEU A 13 13.16 6.42 -23.95
CA LEU A 13 11.82 5.98 -23.65
C LEU A 13 11.81 4.72 -22.82
N ILE A 14 12.65 3.78 -23.16
CA ILE A 14 12.72 2.54 -22.42
C ILE A 14 13.18 2.80 -20.99
N SER A 15 14.13 3.67 -20.84
CA SER A 15 14.61 4.03 -19.52
C SER A 15 13.52 4.64 -18.67
N ALA A 16 12.68 5.49 -19.29
CA ALA A 16 11.59 6.10 -18.57
C ALA A 16 10.62 5.05 -18.05
N PHE A 17 10.34 4.04 -18.83
CA PHE A 17 9.49 2.96 -18.37
C PHE A 17 10.09 2.21 -17.20
N GLY A 18 11.40 1.97 -17.26
CA GLY A 18 12.05 1.28 -16.16
C GLY A 18 12.04 2.05 -14.86
N LEU A 19 11.85 3.37 -14.94
CA LEU A 19 11.81 4.20 -13.75
C LEU A 19 10.40 4.42 -13.23
N LEU A 20 9.42 3.88 -13.92
CA LEU A 20 8.05 4.02 -13.47
C LEU A 20 7.80 3.21 -12.22
N ALA A 21 6.67 3.48 -11.62
CA ALA A 21 6.27 2.87 -10.39
C ALA A 21 6.28 1.35 -10.46
N ALA A 22 6.60 0.72 -9.34
CA ALA A 22 6.47 -0.71 -9.21
C ALA A 22 5.01 -1.11 -9.41
N ASP A 23 4.79 -2.27 -10.02
CA ASP A 23 3.44 -2.76 -10.21
C ASP A 23 2.99 -3.48 -8.95
N VAL A 24 2.30 -2.74 -8.10
CA VAL A 24 1.75 -3.31 -6.87
C VAL A 24 0.29 -3.69 -7.02
N SER A 25 -0.21 -3.73 -8.26
CA SER A 25 -1.59 -4.16 -8.48
C SER A 25 -1.77 -5.59 -8.03
N GLY A 26 -2.88 -5.84 -7.36
CA GLY A 26 -3.19 -7.17 -6.86
C GLY A 26 -3.48 -7.16 -5.38
N LYS A 27 -3.47 -8.35 -4.82
CA LYS A 27 -3.83 -8.55 -3.42
C LYS A 27 -2.57 -8.81 -2.60
N TRP A 28 -2.47 -8.11 -1.49
CA TRP A 28 -1.35 -8.25 -0.55
C TRP A 28 -1.90 -8.51 0.84
N VAL A 29 -1.26 -9.38 1.58
CA VAL A 29 -1.72 -9.75 2.91
C VAL A 29 -0.62 -9.45 3.92
N ALA A 30 -0.97 -8.67 4.94
CA ALA A 30 -0.09 -8.39 6.06
C ALA A 30 -0.60 -9.13 7.28
N GLU A 31 0.28 -9.83 7.94
CA GLU A 31 -0.06 -10.58 9.13
C GLU A 31 0.50 -9.87 10.35
N GLN A 32 -0.33 -9.72 11.36
CA GLN A 32 0.06 -9.09 12.61
C GLN A 32 -0.17 -10.06 13.77
N PRO A 33 0.67 -9.99 14.81
CA PRO A 33 0.42 -10.83 15.97
C PRO A 33 -0.91 -10.47 16.63
N GLY A 34 -1.60 -11.47 17.10
CA GLY A 34 -2.85 -11.28 17.80
C GLY A 34 -2.65 -10.61 19.15
N ARG A 35 -3.73 -10.06 19.68
CA ARG A 35 -3.68 -9.46 21.01
C ARG A 35 -3.76 -10.54 22.07
N ASN A 36 -2.99 -10.35 23.13
CA ASN A 36 -3.03 -11.23 24.30
C ASN A 36 -2.81 -12.70 23.95
N GLY A 37 -1.91 -12.95 23.00
CA GLY A 37 -1.63 -14.32 22.60
C GLY A 37 -2.69 -14.95 21.72
N GLY A 38 -3.65 -14.17 21.23
CA GLY A 38 -4.68 -14.67 20.33
C GLY A 38 -4.14 -14.99 18.94
N PRO A 39 -5.01 -15.45 18.05
CA PRO A 39 -4.58 -15.78 16.69
C PRO A 39 -4.11 -14.56 15.95
N PRO A 40 -3.19 -14.73 14.99
CA PRO A 40 -2.71 -13.59 14.21
C PRO A 40 -3.84 -12.97 13.39
N ARG A 41 -3.73 -11.68 13.18
CA ARG A 41 -4.70 -10.91 12.41
C ARG A 41 -4.13 -10.63 11.03
N GLN A 42 -4.96 -10.75 10.04
CA GLN A 42 -4.55 -10.51 8.67
C GLN A 42 -5.27 -9.29 8.12
N THR A 43 -4.50 -8.40 7.52
CA THR A 43 -5.04 -7.25 6.81
C THR A 43 -4.76 -7.47 5.33
N THR A 44 -5.78 -7.35 4.51
CA THR A 44 -5.66 -7.56 3.08
C THR A 44 -5.74 -6.23 2.36
N PHE A 45 -4.73 -5.96 1.55
CA PHE A 45 -4.68 -4.76 0.72
C PHE A 45 -4.91 -5.18 -0.72
N THR A 46 -5.91 -4.60 -1.35
CA THR A 46 -6.14 -4.82 -2.78
C THR A 46 -5.79 -3.51 -3.47
N PHE A 47 -4.74 -3.54 -4.28
CA PHE A 47 -4.20 -2.36 -4.92
C PHE A 47 -4.48 -2.34 -6.40
N LYS A 48 -4.69 -1.16 -6.92
CA LYS A 48 -4.80 -0.91 -8.35
C LYS A 48 -3.94 0.30 -8.68
N VAL A 49 -3.02 0.12 -9.60
CA VAL A 49 -2.10 1.18 -10.01
C VAL A 49 -2.52 1.71 -11.37
N ASP A 50 -2.62 3.02 -11.46
CA ASP A 50 -2.91 3.72 -12.71
C ASP A 50 -1.91 4.85 -12.84
N GLY A 51 -0.82 4.59 -13.57
CA GLY A 51 0.28 5.55 -13.64
C GLY A 51 0.97 5.65 -12.29
N SER A 52 0.94 6.84 -11.70
CA SER A 52 1.49 7.06 -10.37
C SER A 52 0.42 7.09 -9.30
N LYS A 53 -0.82 6.82 -9.66
CA LYS A 53 -1.91 6.81 -8.69
C LYS A 53 -2.16 5.41 -8.17
N LEU A 54 -2.39 5.33 -6.88
CA LEU A 54 -2.70 4.08 -6.21
C LEU A 54 -4.10 4.17 -5.65
N SER A 55 -4.90 3.17 -5.97
CA SER A 55 -6.25 3.08 -5.43
C SER A 55 -6.48 1.66 -4.94
N GLY A 56 -7.61 1.43 -4.32
CA GLY A 56 -7.97 0.10 -3.87
C GLY A 56 -8.68 0.12 -2.55
N THR A 57 -8.62 -1.00 -1.87
CA THR A 57 -9.30 -1.19 -0.58
C THR A 57 -8.39 -1.88 0.41
N VAL A 58 -8.66 -1.63 1.68
CA VAL A 58 -8.01 -2.31 2.78
C VAL A 58 -9.09 -3.03 3.57
N SER A 59 -8.92 -4.34 3.74
CA SER A 59 -9.85 -5.16 4.48
C SER A 59 -9.14 -5.67 5.73
N ALA A 60 -9.68 -5.34 6.89
CA ALA A 60 -9.10 -5.74 8.16
C ALA A 60 -10.14 -6.50 8.97
N PRO A 61 -9.72 -7.42 9.85
CA PRO A 61 -10.66 -8.13 10.69
C PRO A 61 -11.30 -7.18 11.70
N GLY A 62 -12.61 -7.23 11.77
CA GLY A 62 -13.38 -6.50 12.74
C GLY A 62 -13.80 -7.37 13.90
N ARG A 63 -14.67 -6.85 14.72
CA ARG A 63 -15.18 -7.60 15.84
C ARG A 63 -16.22 -8.63 15.36
N GLY A 64 -16.23 -9.76 16.03
CA GLY A 64 -17.20 -10.79 15.74
C GLY A 64 -17.00 -11.52 14.44
N GLY A 65 -15.78 -11.53 13.92
CA GLY A 65 -15.50 -12.24 12.68
C GLY A 65 -15.88 -11.49 11.42
N GLN A 66 -16.39 -10.28 11.54
CA GLN A 66 -16.70 -9.47 10.37
C GLN A 66 -15.47 -8.73 9.88
N SER A 67 -15.38 -8.54 8.58
CA SER A 67 -14.30 -7.74 8.03
C SER A 67 -14.74 -6.29 7.88
N MET A 68 -13.78 -5.39 8.07
CA MET A 68 -14.00 -3.97 7.89
C MET A 68 -13.22 -3.52 6.67
N ASP A 69 -13.93 -3.05 5.67
CA ASP A 69 -13.32 -2.60 4.43
C ASP A 69 -13.32 -1.08 4.39
N ALA A 70 -12.23 -0.53 3.88
CA ALA A 70 -12.10 0.91 3.72
C ALA A 70 -11.41 1.17 2.40
N GLU A 71 -11.77 2.28 1.76
CA GLU A 71 -11.15 2.67 0.51
C GLU A 71 -9.88 3.46 0.76
N ILE A 72 -8.92 3.27 -0.12
CA ILE A 72 -7.67 4.01 -0.11
C ILE A 72 -7.92 5.38 -0.74
N SER A 73 -7.37 6.41 -0.13
CA SER A 73 -7.40 7.75 -0.67
C SER A 73 -5.99 8.32 -0.74
N ASP A 74 -5.80 9.31 -1.60
CA ASP A 74 -4.50 9.99 -1.78
C ASP A 74 -3.35 9.01 -2.02
N GLY A 75 -3.63 7.95 -2.76
CA GLY A 75 -2.61 6.96 -3.03
C GLY A 75 -1.64 7.39 -4.11
N LYS A 76 -0.37 7.12 -3.89
CA LYS A 76 0.70 7.45 -4.83
C LYS A 76 1.71 6.32 -4.88
N VAL A 77 2.27 6.15 -6.07
CA VAL A 77 3.38 5.22 -6.27
C VAL A 77 4.52 6.00 -6.92
N ASP A 78 5.69 5.92 -6.30
CA ASP A 78 6.87 6.62 -6.77
C ASP A 78 8.03 5.65 -6.72
N GLY A 79 8.38 5.06 -7.87
CA GLY A 79 9.38 4.01 -7.91
C GLY A 79 8.96 2.82 -7.05
N ASP A 80 9.75 2.49 -6.06
CA ASP A 80 9.45 1.39 -5.14
C ASP A 80 8.70 1.87 -3.90
N SER A 81 8.38 3.15 -3.83
CA SER A 81 7.72 3.72 -2.66
C SER A 81 6.24 3.89 -2.93
N ILE A 82 5.43 3.53 -1.96
CA ILE A 82 3.99 3.76 -2.04
C ILE A 82 3.55 4.52 -0.80
N SER A 83 2.50 5.30 -0.95
CA SER A 83 1.86 5.99 0.17
C SER A 83 0.39 6.11 -0.09
N PHE A 84 -0.39 6.02 0.95
CA PHE A 84 -1.84 6.19 0.83
C PHE A 84 -2.43 6.46 2.20
N LYS A 85 -3.67 6.90 2.19
CA LYS A 85 -4.41 7.17 3.41
C LYS A 85 -5.67 6.33 3.44
N VAL A 86 -6.07 5.97 4.63
CA VAL A 86 -7.31 5.24 4.87
C VAL A 86 -8.05 5.97 5.97
N LYS A 87 -9.29 6.34 5.69
CA LYS A 87 -10.13 7.00 6.68
C LYS A 87 -11.06 5.95 7.29
N ARG A 88 -11.08 5.92 8.59
CA ARG A 88 -11.96 5.02 9.32
C ARG A 88 -12.75 5.81 10.35
N THR A 89 -13.98 5.42 10.53
CA THR A 89 -14.84 6.01 11.55
C THR A 89 -14.89 5.06 12.74
N MET A 90 -14.51 5.58 13.90
CA MET A 90 -14.58 4.82 15.14
C MET A 90 -15.47 5.61 16.11
N GLY A 91 -16.70 5.12 16.29
CA GLY A 91 -17.69 5.86 17.05
C GLY A 91 -18.04 7.15 16.34
N ASP A 92 -17.87 8.26 17.01
CA ASP A 92 -18.15 9.57 16.43
C ASP A 92 -16.91 10.25 15.87
N GLN A 93 -15.78 9.56 15.88
CA GLN A 93 -14.51 10.14 15.45
C GLN A 93 -14.05 9.53 14.15
N GLU A 94 -13.49 10.38 13.29
CA GLU A 94 -12.84 9.94 12.08
C GLU A 94 -11.34 9.86 12.32
N ILE A 95 -10.78 8.70 12.04
CA ILE A 95 -9.34 8.47 12.18
C ILE A 95 -8.75 8.30 10.80
N VAL A 96 -7.70 9.07 10.53
CA VAL A 96 -6.96 8.95 9.27
C VAL A 96 -5.71 8.15 9.54
N GLN A 97 -5.58 7.06 8.82
CA GLN A 97 -4.39 6.20 8.85
C GLN A 97 -3.54 6.51 7.64
N GLU A 98 -2.28 6.85 7.87
CA GLU A 98 -1.34 7.11 6.80
C GLU A 98 -0.40 5.93 6.67
N TYR A 99 -0.34 5.38 5.48
CA TYR A 99 0.54 4.26 5.18
C TYR A 99 1.63 4.71 4.23
N THR A 100 2.85 4.32 4.53
CA THR A 100 3.96 4.44 3.61
C THR A 100 4.62 3.08 3.49
N GLY A 101 5.12 2.77 2.30
CA GLY A 101 5.69 1.45 2.11
C GLY A 101 6.79 1.45 1.08
N THR A 102 7.61 0.42 1.16
CA THR A 102 8.65 0.16 0.17
C THR A 102 8.45 -1.24 -0.37
N VAL A 103 8.37 -1.32 -1.69
CA VAL A 103 8.12 -2.59 -2.38
C VAL A 103 9.45 -3.27 -2.65
N SER A 104 9.53 -4.53 -2.30
CA SER A 104 10.72 -5.34 -2.55
C SER A 104 10.28 -6.72 -3.01
N GLY A 105 10.25 -6.93 -4.33
CA GLY A 105 9.81 -8.19 -4.89
C GLY A 105 8.36 -8.47 -4.54
N ASP A 106 8.12 -9.55 -3.83
CA ASP A 106 6.78 -9.96 -3.44
C ASP A 106 6.40 -9.49 -2.04
N SER A 107 7.14 -8.55 -1.49
CA SER A 107 6.90 -8.01 -0.16
C SER A 107 6.82 -6.50 -0.18
N ILE A 108 6.02 -5.95 0.72
CA ILE A 108 5.96 -4.51 0.95
C ILE A 108 6.16 -4.29 2.43
N ASN A 109 7.17 -3.50 2.77
CA ASN A 109 7.38 -3.07 4.15
C ASN A 109 6.54 -1.83 4.38
N LEU A 110 5.52 -1.96 5.20
CA LEU A 110 4.55 -0.90 5.44
C LEU A 110 4.75 -0.29 6.80
N LYS A 111 4.60 1.02 6.85
CA LYS A 111 4.61 1.77 8.09
C LYS A 111 3.30 2.52 8.20
N LEU A 112 2.60 2.28 9.27
CA LEU A 112 1.32 2.91 9.54
C LEU A 112 1.49 3.97 10.59
N ASN A 113 1.09 5.19 10.27
CA ASN A 113 1.06 6.29 11.23
C ASN A 113 -0.39 6.72 11.40
N MET A 114 -0.79 6.90 12.64
CA MET A 114 -2.13 7.39 12.92
C MET A 114 -2.11 8.26 14.17
N ASN A 115 -3.01 9.22 14.22
CA ASN A 115 -3.21 10.04 15.40
C ASN A 115 -4.41 9.48 16.15
N THR A 116 -4.16 9.08 17.39
CA THR A 116 -5.22 8.60 18.26
C THR A 116 -5.47 9.60 19.36
N PRO A 117 -6.60 9.49 20.09
CA PRO A 117 -6.82 10.35 21.25
C PRO A 117 -5.72 10.28 22.30
N ASN A 118 -4.97 9.18 22.31
CA ASN A 118 -3.86 8.99 23.23
C ASN A 118 -2.53 9.47 22.68
N GLY A 119 -2.53 10.08 21.48
CA GLY A 119 -1.34 10.56 20.83
C GLY A 119 -1.02 9.84 19.55
N PRO A 120 0.08 10.21 18.89
CA PRO A 120 0.46 9.55 17.64
C PRO A 120 0.92 8.11 17.88
N MET A 121 0.62 7.27 16.91
CA MET A 121 0.92 5.85 16.99
C MET A 121 1.53 5.40 15.67
N THR A 122 2.59 4.60 15.76
CA THR A 122 3.27 4.09 14.58
C THR A 122 3.36 2.57 14.69
N ARG A 123 3.05 1.89 13.59
CA ARG A 123 3.18 0.44 13.50
C ARG A 123 3.88 0.08 12.21
N GLU A 124 4.64 -0.99 12.25
CA GLU A 124 5.28 -1.53 11.07
C GLU A 124 4.74 -2.93 10.79
N MET A 125 4.58 -3.22 9.51
CA MET A 125 4.09 -4.52 9.09
C MET A 125 4.66 -4.86 7.72
N THR A 126 4.70 -6.13 7.40
CA THR A 126 5.14 -6.58 6.08
C THR A 126 3.99 -7.27 5.40
N ALA A 127 3.65 -6.78 4.21
CA ALA A 127 2.63 -7.41 3.40
C ALA A 127 3.29 -8.27 2.34
N LYS A 128 2.72 -9.43 2.09
CA LYS A 128 3.21 -10.33 1.06
C LYS A 128 2.18 -10.50 -0.03
N LYS A 129 2.64 -10.61 -1.24
CA LYS A 129 1.75 -10.76 -2.37
C LYS A 129 1.02 -12.09 -2.28
N SER A 130 -0.29 -12.03 -2.42
CA SER A 130 -1.12 -13.22 -2.41
C SER A 130 -1.13 -13.83 -3.79
N THR A 131 -0.95 -15.14 -3.85
CA THR A 131 -0.93 -15.86 -5.12
C THR A 131 -2.28 -16.45 -5.49
N THR A 132 -3.27 -16.27 -4.66
CA THR A 132 -4.61 -16.83 -4.91
C THR A 132 -5.65 -15.77 -5.25
#